data_7f00e8ef74f863d15af06cb92a4223cd
#
_entry.id   7f00e8ef74f863d15af06cb92a4223cd
#
_cell.length_a   1.000
_cell.length_b   1.000
_cell.length_c   1.000
_cell.angle_alpha   90.00
_cell.angle_beta   90.00
_cell.angle_gamma   90.00
#
_symmetry.space_group_name_H-M   'P 1'
#
loop_
_entity.id
_entity.type
_entity.pdbx_description
1 polymer ?
#
loop_
_entity_poly.entity_id
_entity_poly.type
_entity_poly.pdbx_seq_one_letter_code
_entity_poly.pdbx_strand_id
1 'polypeptide(L)'
;TLVDTAGAYPGRGAEERGQAEAIAQCLAVFSEIRTPVLAIVLSEGGSGGALAFSVADHIMMLEHAIYSILSPEGFASILWKDESRAAEAAGVMELTASDLKRKGIIDTIIAEPKGGAHICFDYVVEHLREQLENVLDDLCKKKEKVLLAKRYEKYRVMGANYEEL
;
A
#
# COMPACT_ATOMS: atom_id res chain seq x y z
N THR A 1 -4.84 0.35 9.76
CA THR A 1 -4.20 1.59 9.33
C THR A 1 -4.92 2.18 8.13
N LEU A 2 -4.99 3.50 8.06
CA LEU A 2 -5.51 4.25 6.90
C LEU A 2 -4.33 4.98 6.26
N VAL A 3 -4.11 4.74 4.97
CA VAL A 3 -2.95 5.26 4.22
C VAL A 3 -3.44 6.27 3.20
N ASP A 4 -3.03 7.51 3.39
CA ASP A 4 -3.26 8.62 2.47
C ASP A 4 -2.09 9.60 2.62
N THR A 5 -1.05 9.39 1.83
CA THR A 5 0.19 10.19 1.89
C THR A 5 0.94 10.16 0.56
N ALA A 6 1.42 11.30 0.12
CA ALA A 6 2.33 11.41 -1.02
C ALA A 6 3.72 10.78 -0.77
N GLY A 7 4.00 10.41 0.49
CA GLY A 7 5.27 9.83 0.91
C GLY A 7 5.96 10.63 2.01
N ALA A 8 7.11 10.13 2.44
CA ALA A 8 7.95 10.81 3.40
C ALA A 8 8.60 12.03 2.73
N TYR A 9 8.56 13.19 3.38
CA TYR A 9 9.14 14.42 2.83
C TYR A 9 10.67 14.30 2.69
N PRO A 10 11.24 14.44 1.47
CA PRO A 10 12.66 14.25 1.22
C PRO A 10 13.47 15.52 1.53
N GLY A 11 13.39 16.02 2.74
CA GLY A 11 14.05 17.26 3.15
C GLY A 11 15.01 17.05 4.32
N ARG A 12 16.12 17.81 4.32
CA ARG A 12 17.14 17.75 5.36
C ARG A 12 16.57 17.82 6.77
N GLY A 13 15.63 18.75 7.00
CA GLY A 13 15.00 18.89 8.32
C GLY A 13 14.14 17.70 8.74
N ALA A 14 13.62 16.91 7.80
CA ALA A 14 12.92 15.66 8.11
C ALA A 14 13.92 14.57 8.52
N GLU A 15 15.03 14.45 7.79
CA GLU A 15 16.11 13.52 8.12
C GLU A 15 16.74 13.85 9.49
N GLU A 16 17.03 15.11 9.76
CA GLU A 16 17.56 15.58 11.07
C GLU A 16 16.60 15.28 12.24
N ARG A 17 15.29 15.18 11.98
CA ARG A 17 14.29 14.78 12.98
C ARG A 17 14.04 13.27 13.06
N GLY A 18 14.83 12.47 12.35
CA GLY A 18 14.78 11.02 12.44
C GLY A 18 13.65 10.36 11.64
N GLN A 19 13.20 10.95 10.52
CA GLN A 19 12.14 10.41 9.70
C GLN A 19 12.45 8.99 9.19
N ALA A 20 13.67 8.76 8.70
CA ALA A 20 14.09 7.45 8.20
C ALA A 20 14.05 6.39 9.31
N GLU A 21 14.52 6.74 10.51
CA GLU A 21 14.46 5.86 11.69
C GLU A 21 13.01 5.55 12.08
N ALA A 22 12.12 6.53 12.07
CA ALA A 22 10.71 6.33 12.38
C ALA A 22 10.04 5.35 11.39
N ILE A 23 10.32 5.46 10.08
CA ILE A 23 9.85 4.52 9.07
C ILE A 23 10.39 3.11 9.36
N ALA A 24 11.69 2.97 9.61
CA ALA A 24 12.31 1.68 9.89
C ALA A 24 11.71 1.01 11.15
N GLN A 25 11.48 1.79 12.21
CA GLN A 25 10.82 1.29 13.42
C GLN A 25 9.36 0.85 13.16
N CYS A 26 8.61 1.59 12.37
CA CYS A 26 7.25 1.18 11.98
C CYS A 26 7.27 -0.17 11.24
N LEU A 27 8.17 -0.34 10.26
CA LEU A 27 8.31 -1.61 9.53
C LEU A 27 8.62 -2.78 10.48
N ALA A 28 9.55 -2.60 11.42
CA ALA A 28 9.89 -3.62 12.40
C ALA A 28 8.69 -3.96 13.31
N VAL A 29 8.05 -2.95 13.89
CA VAL A 29 6.90 -3.14 14.79
C VAL A 29 5.74 -3.82 14.07
N PHE A 30 5.33 -3.35 12.90
CA PHE A 30 4.21 -3.95 12.17
C PHE A 30 4.49 -5.38 11.70
N SER A 31 5.76 -5.72 11.45
CA SER A 31 6.13 -7.10 11.10
C SER A 31 5.94 -8.08 12.27
N GLU A 32 6.05 -7.60 13.51
CA GLU A 32 6.04 -8.42 14.73
C GLU A 32 4.75 -8.32 15.56
N ILE A 33 3.85 -7.39 15.25
CA ILE A 33 2.57 -7.20 15.95
C ILE A 33 1.77 -8.53 15.94
N ARG A 34 1.38 -8.99 17.13
CA ARG A 34 0.70 -10.27 17.37
C ARG A 34 -0.83 -10.18 17.31
N THR A 35 -1.35 -9.17 16.66
CA THR A 35 -2.78 -8.96 16.41
C THR A 35 -2.99 -8.78 14.91
N PRO A 36 -4.20 -9.04 14.38
CA PRO A 36 -4.53 -8.71 12.99
C PRO A 36 -4.23 -7.26 12.65
N VAL A 37 -3.59 -7.05 11.51
CA VAL A 37 -3.31 -5.72 10.94
C VAL A 37 -3.90 -5.64 9.54
N LEU A 38 -4.75 -4.64 9.32
CA LEU A 38 -5.28 -4.29 8.01
C LEU A 38 -4.78 -2.91 7.63
N ALA A 39 -4.34 -2.77 6.39
CA ALA A 39 -4.00 -1.49 5.79
C ALA A 39 -4.97 -1.16 4.67
N ILE A 40 -5.38 0.10 4.59
CA ILE A 40 -6.32 0.59 3.58
C ILE A 40 -5.71 1.81 2.91
N VAL A 41 -5.39 1.70 1.63
CA VAL A 41 -4.94 2.83 0.82
C VAL A 41 -6.16 3.57 0.30
N LEU A 42 -6.35 4.81 0.78
CA LEU A 42 -7.57 5.58 0.52
C LEU A 42 -7.47 6.40 -0.76
N SER A 43 -6.32 7.01 -1.03
CA SER A 43 -6.11 7.87 -2.18
C SER A 43 -4.69 7.71 -2.69
N GLU A 44 -3.72 8.25 -2.00
CA GLU A 44 -2.32 8.20 -2.39
C GLU A 44 -1.49 7.41 -1.38
N GLY A 45 -0.79 6.38 -1.87
CA GLY A 45 0.14 5.58 -1.09
C GLY A 45 1.57 5.77 -1.61
N GLY A 46 2.29 6.79 -1.13
CA GLY A 46 3.62 7.14 -1.61
C GLY A 46 4.76 6.53 -0.80
N SER A 47 5.62 5.77 -1.46
CA SER A 47 6.97 5.40 -1.04
C SER A 47 7.05 4.82 0.39
N GLY A 48 8.15 5.11 1.09
CA GLY A 48 8.40 4.68 2.47
C GLY A 48 7.40 5.21 3.49
N GLY A 49 6.80 6.38 3.25
CA GLY A 49 5.74 6.93 4.10
C GLY A 49 4.50 6.04 4.11
N ALA A 50 4.06 5.58 2.95
CA ALA A 50 2.96 4.64 2.85
C ALA A 50 3.34 3.25 3.36
N LEU A 51 4.53 2.76 3.02
CA LEU A 51 5.00 1.44 3.42
C LEU A 51 5.08 1.31 4.95
N ALA A 52 5.47 2.37 5.66
CA ALA A 52 5.52 2.41 7.12
C ALA A 52 4.19 2.00 7.79
N PHE A 53 3.07 2.18 7.12
CA PHE A 53 1.72 1.86 7.62
C PHE A 53 1.05 0.70 6.89
N SER A 54 1.71 0.11 5.89
CA SER A 54 1.12 -0.91 5.01
C SER A 54 1.65 -2.32 5.26
N VAL A 55 2.54 -2.54 6.21
CA VAL A 55 2.95 -3.90 6.61
C VAL A 55 1.80 -4.53 7.39
N ALA A 56 1.00 -5.34 6.70
CA ALA A 56 -0.28 -5.83 7.20
C ALA A 56 -0.55 -7.27 6.77
N ASP A 57 -1.49 -7.93 7.48
CA ASP A 57 -2.00 -9.25 7.09
C ASP A 57 -2.87 -9.17 5.84
N HIS A 58 -3.55 -8.03 5.66
CA HIS A 58 -4.44 -7.78 4.53
C HIS A 58 -4.36 -6.30 4.12
N ILE A 59 -4.17 -6.06 2.84
CA ILE A 59 -4.08 -4.72 2.26
C ILE A 59 -5.29 -4.50 1.35
N MET A 60 -6.08 -3.50 1.68
CA MET A 60 -7.19 -3.02 0.86
C MET A 60 -6.80 -1.72 0.17
N MET A 61 -7.40 -1.42 -0.95
CA MET A 61 -7.15 -0.20 -1.70
C MET A 61 -8.43 0.27 -2.37
N LEU A 62 -8.74 1.56 -2.32
CA LEU A 62 -9.84 2.12 -3.08
C LEU A 62 -9.53 1.99 -4.58
N GLU A 63 -10.57 1.82 -5.38
CA GLU A 63 -10.47 1.49 -6.83
C GLU A 63 -9.63 2.50 -7.62
N HIS A 64 -9.73 3.78 -7.27
CA HIS A 64 -9.04 4.86 -7.97
C HIS A 64 -7.81 5.38 -7.20
N ALA A 65 -7.45 4.75 -6.09
CA ALA A 65 -6.22 5.05 -5.37
C ALA A 65 -4.98 4.60 -6.16
N ILE A 66 -3.84 5.17 -5.82
CA ILE A 66 -2.53 4.77 -6.33
C ILE A 66 -1.63 4.34 -5.18
N TYR A 67 -0.76 3.37 -5.43
CA TYR A 67 0.24 2.96 -4.45
C TYR A 67 1.56 2.67 -5.19
N SER A 68 2.61 3.43 -4.88
CA SER A 68 3.86 3.38 -5.63
C SER A 68 5.08 3.63 -4.76
N ILE A 69 6.24 3.14 -5.21
CA ILE A 69 7.52 3.33 -4.52
C ILE A 69 8.05 4.77 -4.66
N LEU A 70 7.73 5.45 -5.76
CA LEU A 70 8.17 6.82 -6.07
C LEU A 70 7.21 7.47 -7.08
N SER A 71 7.35 8.77 -7.30
CA SER A 71 6.56 9.48 -8.30
C SER A 71 6.95 9.09 -9.73
N PRO A 72 6.08 9.26 -10.73
CA PRO A 72 6.42 9.05 -12.15
C PRO A 72 7.62 9.87 -12.61
N GLU A 73 7.76 11.11 -12.13
CA GLU A 73 8.91 11.96 -12.40
C GLU A 73 10.20 11.37 -11.85
N GLY A 74 10.15 10.87 -10.60
CA GLY A 74 11.27 10.19 -9.95
C GLY A 74 11.67 8.92 -10.69
N PHE A 75 10.69 8.12 -11.11
CA PHE A 75 10.91 6.91 -11.91
C PHE A 75 11.59 7.24 -13.24
N ALA A 76 11.06 8.19 -14.01
CA ALA A 76 11.63 8.63 -15.28
C ALA A 76 13.05 9.19 -15.13
N SER A 77 13.28 9.98 -14.09
CA SER A 77 14.59 10.54 -13.77
C SER A 77 15.63 9.47 -13.45
N ILE A 78 15.27 8.46 -12.67
CA ILE A 78 16.18 7.38 -12.26
C ILE A 78 16.50 6.45 -13.43
N LEU A 79 15.49 5.95 -14.15
CA LEU A 79 15.67 4.93 -15.18
C LEU A 79 16.06 5.51 -16.52
N TRP A 80 15.48 6.65 -16.90
CA TRP A 80 15.67 7.22 -18.25
C TRP A 80 16.49 8.50 -18.26
N LYS A 81 16.86 9.02 -17.07
CA LYS A 81 17.58 10.29 -16.91
C LYS A 81 16.84 11.50 -17.53
N ASP A 82 15.51 11.39 -17.60
CA ASP A 82 14.63 12.40 -18.21
C ASP A 82 13.27 12.44 -17.49
N GLU A 83 13.11 13.40 -16.59
CA GLU A 83 11.88 13.59 -15.81
C GLU A 83 10.68 14.04 -16.67
N SER A 84 10.92 14.61 -17.85
CA SER A 84 9.84 15.04 -18.75
C SER A 84 9.01 13.86 -19.27
N ARG A 85 9.51 12.63 -19.16
CA ARG A 85 8.82 11.40 -19.54
C ARG A 85 7.92 10.83 -18.44
N ALA A 86 7.53 11.65 -17.45
CA ALA A 86 6.68 11.21 -16.34
C ALA A 86 5.36 10.56 -16.78
N ALA A 87 4.72 11.05 -17.83
CA ALA A 87 3.48 10.45 -18.36
C ALA A 87 3.69 9.03 -18.89
N GLU A 88 4.81 8.77 -19.56
CA GLU A 88 5.20 7.43 -20.02
C GLU A 88 5.53 6.53 -18.81
N ALA A 89 6.25 7.08 -17.84
CA ALA A 89 6.59 6.40 -16.59
C ALA A 89 5.33 5.93 -15.85
N ALA A 90 4.33 6.79 -15.70
CA ALA A 90 3.06 6.44 -15.08
C ALA A 90 2.37 5.23 -15.74
N GLY A 91 2.48 5.15 -17.08
CA GLY A 91 1.91 4.03 -17.84
C GLY A 91 2.60 2.69 -17.59
N VAL A 92 3.92 2.69 -17.32
CA VAL A 92 4.69 1.45 -17.12
C VAL A 92 4.85 1.06 -15.64
N MET A 93 4.58 1.95 -14.71
CA MET A 93 4.74 1.70 -13.27
C MET A 93 3.68 0.75 -12.70
N GLU A 94 2.52 0.61 -13.37
CA GLU A 94 1.43 -0.29 -12.94
C GLU A 94 1.06 -0.06 -11.46
N LEU A 95 0.74 1.18 -11.12
CA LEU A 95 0.52 1.65 -9.75
C LEU A 95 -0.96 1.68 -9.32
N THR A 96 -1.87 1.25 -10.21
CA THR A 96 -3.32 1.26 -9.94
C THR A 96 -3.75 0.06 -9.08
N ALA A 97 -4.92 0.15 -8.44
CA ALA A 97 -5.46 -0.92 -7.63
C ALA A 97 -5.58 -2.25 -8.41
N SER A 98 -6.02 -2.19 -9.68
CA SER A 98 -6.14 -3.37 -10.54
C SER A 98 -4.78 -4.01 -10.86
N ASP A 99 -3.76 -3.21 -11.12
CA ASP A 99 -2.41 -3.69 -11.39
C ASP A 99 -1.81 -4.36 -10.16
N LEU A 100 -1.91 -3.70 -9.02
CA LEU A 100 -1.34 -4.20 -7.77
C LEU A 100 -2.07 -5.44 -7.24
N LYS A 101 -3.38 -5.55 -7.49
CA LYS A 101 -4.15 -6.77 -7.22
C LYS A 101 -3.68 -7.93 -8.10
N ARG A 102 -3.50 -7.70 -9.39
CA ARG A 102 -2.98 -8.69 -10.34
C ARG A 102 -1.60 -9.20 -9.94
N LYS A 103 -0.76 -8.31 -9.41
CA LYS A 103 0.60 -8.63 -8.92
C LYS A 103 0.63 -9.26 -7.52
N GLY A 104 -0.51 -9.36 -6.83
CA GLY A 104 -0.58 -9.90 -5.48
C GLY A 104 0.03 -8.98 -4.40
N ILE A 105 0.17 -7.69 -4.69
CA ILE A 105 0.68 -6.69 -3.74
C ILE A 105 -0.43 -6.26 -2.79
N ILE A 106 -1.65 -6.06 -3.30
CA ILE A 106 -2.84 -5.82 -2.48
C ILE A 106 -3.80 -7.01 -2.53
N ASP A 107 -4.65 -7.13 -1.52
CA ASP A 107 -5.55 -8.27 -1.35
C ASP A 107 -6.99 -7.97 -1.78
N THR A 108 -7.47 -6.74 -1.62
CA THR A 108 -8.85 -6.37 -1.94
C THR A 108 -8.93 -4.98 -2.54
N ILE A 109 -9.74 -4.84 -3.59
CA ILE A 109 -10.12 -3.55 -4.15
C ILE A 109 -11.48 -3.18 -3.59
N ILE A 110 -11.60 -1.97 -3.04
CA ILE A 110 -12.87 -1.40 -2.58
C ILE A 110 -13.45 -0.58 -3.73
N ALA A 111 -14.60 -1.01 -4.22
CA ALA A 111 -15.28 -0.32 -5.31
C ALA A 111 -15.68 1.11 -4.94
N GLU A 112 -15.55 2.01 -5.88
CA GLU A 112 -15.95 3.40 -5.75
C GLU A 112 -17.16 3.70 -6.67
N PRO A 113 -17.99 4.68 -6.29
CA PRO A 113 -19.06 5.13 -7.16
C PRO A 113 -18.48 5.80 -8.42
N LYS A 114 -19.25 5.80 -9.50
CA LYS A 114 -18.83 6.49 -10.73
C LYS A 114 -18.50 7.96 -10.43
N GLY A 115 -17.27 8.34 -10.71
CA GLY A 115 -16.74 9.68 -10.44
C GLY A 115 -15.89 9.80 -9.16
N GLY A 116 -15.74 8.71 -8.39
CA GLY A 116 -14.84 8.64 -7.23
C GLY A 116 -15.55 8.70 -5.87
N ALA A 117 -14.80 8.39 -4.83
CA ALA A 117 -15.29 8.26 -3.44
C ALA A 117 -16.04 9.51 -2.92
N HIS A 118 -15.62 10.70 -3.32
CA HIS A 118 -16.20 11.97 -2.89
C HIS A 118 -17.64 12.20 -3.40
N ILE A 119 -18.08 11.48 -4.41
CA ILE A 119 -19.44 11.61 -4.98
C ILE A 119 -20.49 10.98 -4.07
N CYS A 120 -20.16 9.86 -3.42
CA CYS A 120 -21.07 9.20 -2.49
C CYS A 120 -20.27 8.52 -1.37
N PHE A 121 -20.03 9.26 -0.29
CA PHE A 121 -19.27 8.79 0.86
C PHE A 121 -19.88 7.54 1.50
N ASP A 122 -21.18 7.51 1.69
CA ASP A 122 -21.88 6.38 2.33
C ASP A 122 -21.72 5.09 1.54
N TYR A 123 -21.74 5.15 0.21
CA TYR A 123 -21.47 4.00 -0.64
C TYR A 123 -20.11 3.38 -0.34
N VAL A 124 -19.06 4.20 -0.27
CA VAL A 124 -17.70 3.73 0.00
C VAL A 124 -17.59 3.17 1.42
N VAL A 125 -18.19 3.84 2.40
CA VAL A 125 -18.17 3.40 3.80
C VAL A 125 -18.88 2.05 3.97
N GLU A 126 -20.01 1.83 3.32
CA GLU A 126 -20.73 0.55 3.38
C GLU A 126 -19.89 -0.60 2.79
N HIS A 127 -19.33 -0.41 1.58
CA HIS A 127 -18.48 -1.41 0.94
C HIS A 127 -17.21 -1.69 1.73
N LEU A 128 -16.58 -0.65 2.27
CA LEU A 128 -15.42 -0.80 3.12
C LEU A 128 -15.75 -1.56 4.41
N ARG A 129 -16.87 -1.23 5.06
CA ARG A 129 -17.31 -1.89 6.29
C ARG A 129 -17.51 -3.39 6.06
N GLU A 130 -18.25 -3.75 5.01
CA GLU A 130 -18.52 -5.15 4.68
C GLU A 130 -17.21 -5.94 4.50
N GLN A 131 -16.27 -5.40 3.73
CA GLN A 131 -14.99 -6.05 3.50
C GLN A 131 -14.14 -6.12 4.78
N LEU A 132 -14.12 -5.06 5.59
CA LEU A 132 -13.42 -5.03 6.87
C LEU A 132 -13.93 -6.10 7.85
N GLU A 133 -15.26 -6.18 8.03
CA GLU A 133 -15.89 -7.14 8.94
C GLU A 133 -15.54 -8.57 8.52
N ASN A 134 -15.71 -8.91 7.26
CA ASN A 134 -15.39 -10.24 6.73
C ASN A 134 -13.91 -10.63 6.93
N VAL A 135 -13.00 -9.72 6.64
CA VAL A 135 -11.55 -9.98 6.75
C VAL A 135 -11.12 -10.05 8.21
N LEU A 136 -11.61 -9.14 9.07
CA LEU A 136 -11.30 -9.17 10.49
C LEU A 136 -11.80 -10.44 11.16
N ASP A 137 -13.03 -10.87 10.84
CA ASP A 137 -13.59 -12.11 11.36
C ASP A 137 -12.74 -13.34 11.01
N ASP A 138 -12.19 -13.39 9.79
CA ASP A 138 -11.29 -14.47 9.38
C ASP A 138 -9.92 -14.38 10.07
N LEU A 139 -9.34 -13.18 10.13
CA LEU A 139 -8.04 -12.99 10.75
C LEU A 139 -8.07 -13.25 12.27
N CYS A 140 -9.12 -12.81 12.96
CA CYS A 140 -9.26 -12.99 14.41
C CYS A 140 -9.41 -14.47 14.82
N LYS A 141 -9.84 -15.36 13.92
CA LYS A 141 -9.90 -16.82 14.16
C LYS A 141 -8.52 -17.48 14.10
N LYS A 142 -7.53 -16.81 13.52
CA LYS A 142 -6.18 -17.38 13.34
C LYS A 142 -5.40 -17.31 14.66
N LYS A 143 -4.65 -18.38 14.95
CA LYS A 143 -3.70 -18.36 16.06
C LYS A 143 -2.55 -17.39 15.73
N GLU A 144 -2.05 -16.71 16.74
CA GLU A 144 -0.96 -15.73 16.64
C GLU A 144 0.22 -16.21 15.76
N LYS A 145 0.75 -17.41 16.03
CA LYS A 145 1.86 -17.98 15.26
C LYS A 145 1.53 -18.15 13.78
N VAL A 146 0.27 -18.49 13.46
CA VAL A 146 -0.17 -18.65 12.07
C VAL A 146 -0.32 -17.30 11.40
N LEU A 147 -0.81 -16.29 12.13
CA LEU A 147 -0.93 -14.91 11.64
C LEU A 147 0.44 -14.35 11.24
N LEU A 148 1.40 -14.41 12.16
CA LEU A 148 2.77 -13.93 11.91
C LEU A 148 3.47 -14.67 10.75
N ALA A 149 3.34 -16.00 10.71
CA ALA A 149 3.93 -16.81 9.64
C ALA A 149 3.34 -16.44 8.27
N LYS A 150 2.01 -16.24 8.18
CA LYS A 150 1.35 -15.84 6.94
C LYS A 150 1.71 -14.42 6.51
N ARG A 151 1.82 -13.48 7.47
CA ARG A 151 2.30 -12.12 7.21
C ARG A 151 3.72 -12.15 6.63
N TYR A 152 4.62 -12.88 7.26
CA TYR A 152 5.99 -13.04 6.76
C TYR A 152 6.01 -13.62 5.35
N GLU A 153 5.30 -14.72 5.11
CA GLU A 153 5.26 -15.39 3.80
C GLU A 153 4.69 -14.48 2.72
N LYS A 154 3.65 -13.71 3.00
CA LYS A 154 3.07 -12.74 2.08
C LYS A 154 4.13 -11.81 1.48
N TYR A 155 5.00 -11.24 2.30
CA TYR A 155 6.04 -10.33 1.81
C TYR A 155 7.21 -11.06 1.17
N ARG A 156 7.47 -12.31 1.55
CA ARG A 156 8.53 -13.12 0.94
C ARG A 156 8.24 -13.55 -0.50
N VAL A 157 6.97 -13.74 -0.82
CA VAL A 157 6.57 -14.14 -2.19
C VAL A 157 6.33 -12.96 -3.12
N MET A 158 6.21 -11.74 -2.59
CA MET A 158 6.11 -10.54 -3.43
C MET A 158 7.36 -10.40 -4.30
N GLY A 159 7.16 -10.30 -5.61
CA GLY A 159 8.25 -10.20 -6.59
C GLY A 159 8.90 -11.53 -7.00
N ALA A 160 8.54 -12.66 -6.40
CA ALA A 160 9.13 -13.97 -6.73
C ALA A 160 8.83 -14.42 -8.19
N ASN A 161 7.77 -13.90 -8.80
CA ASN A 161 7.36 -14.27 -10.16
C ASN A 161 7.93 -13.36 -11.25
N TYR A 162 8.88 -12.47 -10.93
CA TYR A 162 9.47 -11.53 -11.88
C TYR A 162 10.74 -12.04 -12.57
N GLU A 163 11.13 -13.29 -12.33
CA GLU A 163 12.32 -13.90 -12.98
C GLU A 163 12.05 -14.38 -14.43
N GLU A 164 10.83 -14.23 -14.95
CA GLU A 164 10.43 -14.70 -16.29
C GLU A 164 10.13 -13.56 -17.31
N LEU A 165 10.68 -12.35 -17.09
CA LEU A 165 10.55 -11.24 -18.07
C LEU A 165 11.88 -10.91 -18.73
#